data_a54e4e5df7041f877aa68719cf98831a
#
_entry.id   a54e4e5df7041f877aa68719cf98831a
#
_cell.length_a   1.000
_cell.length_b   1.000
_cell.length_c   1.000
_cell.angle_alpha   90.00
_cell.angle_beta   90.00
_cell.angle_gamma   90.00
#
_symmetry.space_group_name_H-M   'P 1'
#
loop_
_entity.id
_entity.type
_entity.pdbx_description
1 polymer ?
#
loop_
_entity_poly.entity_id
_entity_poly.type
_entity_poly.pdbx_seq_one_letter_code
_entity_poly.pdbx_strand_id
1 'polypeptide(L)'
;MSRIGNLPVPIPAGVDITTENDCVKVKGPKGELFQTLSDSISLNISDAEVVVKPTTDSRNSKAVQGTFRSLIANMVKGVVTPYSKDLLIEGVGFRATVKGSEIDLELGYSHPIHHPIPDGVSVTVAENVKIHVEGADKQKVGQLAAEIKSYYPVEPYKGKGVRIIGEFVRRKEGKKSA
;
A
#
# COMPACT_ATOMS: atom_id res chain seq x y z
N MET A 1 21.43 -13.13 -11.81
CA MET A 1 21.42 -11.64 -11.80
C MET A 1 19.97 -11.17 -11.82
N SER A 2 19.60 -10.19 -11.00
CA SER A 2 18.25 -9.61 -11.03
C SER A 2 18.16 -8.58 -12.14
N ARG A 3 17.35 -8.83 -13.16
CA ARG A 3 17.12 -7.85 -14.25
C ARG A 3 16.52 -6.54 -13.70
N ILE A 4 15.63 -6.64 -12.72
CA ILE A 4 14.97 -5.49 -12.09
C ILE A 4 15.96 -4.69 -11.23
N GLY A 5 16.83 -5.35 -10.47
CA GLY A 5 17.78 -4.69 -9.57
C GLY A 5 18.78 -3.79 -10.27
N ASN A 6 19.11 -4.09 -11.51
CA ASN A 6 20.08 -3.32 -12.31
C ASN A 6 19.46 -2.12 -13.06
N LEU A 7 18.13 -2.04 -13.12
CA LEU A 7 17.47 -0.93 -13.79
C LEU A 7 17.53 0.33 -12.92
N PRO A 8 18.00 1.47 -13.45
CA PRO A 8 17.98 2.73 -12.72
C PRO A 8 16.55 3.14 -12.37
N VAL A 9 16.41 3.94 -11.33
CA VAL A 9 15.14 4.56 -10.94
C VAL A 9 15.21 6.03 -11.36
N PRO A 10 14.40 6.47 -12.33
CA PRO A 10 14.39 7.86 -12.74
C PRO A 10 13.85 8.76 -11.63
N ILE A 11 14.46 9.93 -11.45
CA ILE A 11 14.01 10.95 -10.51
C ILE A 11 13.18 11.97 -11.30
N PRO A 12 11.87 12.07 -11.08
CA PRO A 12 11.04 13.08 -11.73
C PRO A 12 11.29 14.47 -11.13
N ALA A 13 10.99 15.51 -11.89
CA ALA A 13 11.13 16.89 -11.43
C ALA A 13 10.32 17.14 -10.14
N GLY A 14 10.95 17.82 -9.17
CA GLY A 14 10.33 18.13 -7.88
C GLY A 14 10.43 17.02 -6.84
N VAL A 15 11.26 16.00 -7.06
CA VAL A 15 11.58 14.98 -6.06
C VAL A 15 13.05 15.09 -5.68
N ASP A 16 13.31 15.21 -4.39
CA ASP A 16 14.64 15.23 -3.80
C ASP A 16 14.91 13.90 -3.09
N ILE A 17 16.08 13.33 -3.32
CA ILE A 17 16.49 12.07 -2.68
C ILE A 17 17.82 12.31 -1.96
N THR A 18 17.82 12.07 -0.66
CA THR A 18 19.00 12.19 0.18
C THR A 18 19.24 10.89 0.95
N THR A 19 20.50 10.61 1.27
CA THR A 19 20.88 9.46 2.09
C THR A 19 21.63 9.98 3.30
N GLU A 20 21.13 9.68 4.50
CA GLU A 20 21.72 10.04 5.78
C GLU A 20 21.68 8.83 6.72
N ASN A 21 22.82 8.47 7.32
CA ASN A 21 22.92 7.41 8.34
C ASN A 21 22.19 6.11 7.94
N ASP A 22 22.47 5.57 6.75
CA ASP A 22 21.85 4.36 6.20
C ASP A 22 20.32 4.43 6.04
N CYS A 23 19.77 5.65 6.00
CA CYS A 23 18.37 5.89 5.71
C CYS A 23 18.25 6.72 4.43
N VAL A 24 17.43 6.24 3.51
CA VAL A 24 17.02 7.00 2.31
C VAL A 24 15.81 7.82 2.64
N LYS A 25 15.89 9.11 2.40
CA LYS A 25 14.80 10.05 2.48
C LYS A 25 14.41 10.48 1.06
N VAL A 26 13.14 10.32 0.72
CA VAL A 26 12.57 10.78 -0.54
C VAL A 26 11.53 11.83 -0.23
N LYS A 27 11.76 13.06 -0.70
CA LYS A 27 10.88 14.21 -0.52
C LYS A 27 10.26 14.60 -1.86
N GLY A 28 8.96 14.82 -1.87
CA GLY A 28 8.22 15.25 -3.06
C GLY A 28 6.98 16.07 -2.73
N PRO A 29 6.18 16.45 -3.73
CA PRO A 29 5.03 17.33 -3.56
C PRO A 29 3.92 16.76 -2.67
N LYS A 30 3.84 15.44 -2.53
CA LYS A 30 2.80 14.76 -1.74
C LYS A 30 3.27 14.26 -0.38
N GLY A 31 4.51 14.53 0.00
CA GLY A 31 5.05 14.19 1.32
C GLY A 31 6.49 13.71 1.30
N GLU A 32 6.91 13.19 2.43
CA GLU A 32 8.24 12.65 2.65
C GLU A 32 8.14 11.19 3.09
N LEU A 33 9.00 10.35 2.55
CA LEU A 33 9.09 8.94 2.89
C LEU A 33 10.52 8.59 3.30
N PHE A 34 10.63 7.65 4.24
CA PHE A 34 11.90 7.19 4.78
C PHE A 34 12.01 5.67 4.63
N GLN A 35 13.20 5.19 4.29
CA GLN A 35 13.50 3.77 4.20
C GLN A 35 14.90 3.49 4.70
N THR A 36 15.02 2.63 5.71
CA THR A 36 16.32 2.16 6.20
C THR A 36 16.93 1.21 5.16
N LEU A 37 18.19 1.45 4.81
CA LEU A 37 18.96 0.59 3.91
C LEU A 37 19.53 -0.60 4.69
N SER A 38 19.86 -1.65 3.96
CA SER A 38 20.66 -2.77 4.48
C SER A 38 22.13 -2.53 4.14
N ASP A 39 23.04 -2.94 5.02
CA ASP A 39 24.50 -2.87 4.84
C ASP A 39 25.00 -3.57 3.55
N SER A 40 24.14 -4.43 3.00
CA SER A 40 24.43 -5.22 1.79
C SER A 40 24.30 -4.43 0.48
N ILE A 41 23.85 -3.15 0.54
CA ILE A 41 23.60 -2.32 -0.64
C ILE A 41 24.16 -0.92 -0.47
N SER A 42 24.53 -0.32 -1.59
CA SER A 42 24.93 1.08 -1.72
C SER A 42 24.07 1.78 -2.78
N LEU A 43 23.86 3.08 -2.60
CA LEU A 43 23.12 3.91 -3.54
C LEU A 43 24.06 4.88 -4.24
N ASN A 44 23.95 4.94 -5.55
CA ASN A 44 24.53 6.01 -6.36
C ASN A 44 23.41 6.91 -6.83
N ILE A 45 23.35 8.12 -6.26
CA ILE A 45 22.37 9.12 -6.60
C ILE A 45 23.00 10.09 -7.58
N SER A 46 22.36 10.28 -8.73
CA SER A 46 22.67 11.30 -9.73
C SER A 46 21.48 12.24 -9.84
N ASP A 47 21.63 13.39 -10.47
CA ASP A 47 20.55 14.37 -10.63
C ASP A 47 19.31 13.82 -11.36
N ALA A 48 19.51 12.81 -12.23
CA ALA A 48 18.44 12.25 -13.06
C ALA A 48 17.95 10.88 -12.61
N GLU A 49 18.79 10.10 -11.89
CA GLU A 49 18.48 8.71 -11.57
C GLU A 49 19.19 8.20 -10.32
N VAL A 50 18.58 7.19 -9.70
CA VAL A 50 19.17 6.42 -8.59
C VAL A 50 19.49 5.02 -9.06
N VAL A 51 20.72 4.58 -8.81
CA VAL A 51 21.19 3.22 -9.08
C VAL A 51 21.50 2.51 -7.76
N VAL A 52 20.86 1.37 -7.54
CA VAL A 52 21.11 0.51 -6.38
C VAL A 52 22.19 -0.50 -6.74
N LYS A 53 23.28 -0.54 -5.99
CA LYS A 53 24.37 -1.49 -6.19
C LYS A 53 24.54 -2.40 -4.97
N PRO A 54 24.82 -3.69 -5.17
CA PRO A 54 25.16 -4.57 -4.06
C PRO A 54 26.58 -4.25 -3.58
N THR A 55 26.79 -4.23 -2.27
CA THR A 55 28.13 -4.03 -1.66
C THR A 55 29.01 -5.26 -1.83
N THR A 56 28.41 -6.46 -1.80
CA THR A 56 29.10 -7.73 -1.97
C THR A 56 28.45 -8.54 -3.08
N ASP A 57 29.23 -9.39 -3.78
CA ASP A 57 28.71 -10.24 -4.87
C ASP A 57 28.02 -11.53 -4.37
N SER A 58 27.39 -11.48 -3.21
CA SER A 58 26.66 -12.60 -2.64
C SER A 58 25.27 -12.77 -3.27
N ARG A 59 24.73 -13.99 -3.23
CA ARG A 59 23.35 -14.29 -3.69
C ARG A 59 22.33 -13.46 -2.92
N ASN A 60 22.55 -13.26 -1.62
CA ASN A 60 21.66 -12.49 -0.75
C ASN A 60 21.66 -11.00 -1.12
N SER A 61 22.84 -10.39 -1.30
CA SER A 61 22.96 -8.97 -1.70
C SER A 61 22.29 -8.69 -3.04
N LYS A 62 22.37 -9.63 -4.00
CA LYS A 62 21.67 -9.54 -5.30
C LYS A 62 20.14 -9.64 -5.16
N ALA A 63 19.64 -10.45 -4.21
CA ALA A 63 18.21 -10.52 -3.94
C ALA A 63 17.70 -9.23 -3.28
N VAL A 64 18.43 -8.74 -2.29
CA VAL A 64 18.13 -7.50 -1.55
C VAL A 64 18.18 -6.29 -2.48
N GLN A 65 19.12 -6.22 -3.43
CA GLN A 65 19.21 -5.16 -4.44
C GLN A 65 17.90 -4.95 -5.19
N GLY A 66 17.28 -6.03 -5.67
CA GLY A 66 16.01 -5.94 -6.41
C GLY A 66 14.84 -5.43 -5.54
N THR A 67 14.83 -5.84 -4.27
CA THR A 67 13.82 -5.39 -3.29
C THR A 67 13.94 -3.89 -3.05
N PHE A 68 15.15 -3.41 -2.71
CA PHE A 68 15.35 -1.98 -2.42
C PHE A 68 15.14 -1.10 -3.65
N ARG A 69 15.57 -1.57 -4.83
CA ARG A 69 15.25 -0.86 -6.09
C ARG A 69 13.74 -0.65 -6.25
N SER A 70 12.94 -1.68 -5.96
CA SER A 70 11.49 -1.62 -6.08
C SER A 70 10.87 -0.73 -4.99
N LEU A 71 11.40 -0.76 -3.76
CA LEU A 71 10.98 0.12 -2.67
C LEU A 71 11.23 1.59 -3.01
N ILE A 72 12.46 1.93 -3.46
CA ILE A 72 12.81 3.30 -3.87
C ILE A 72 11.94 3.77 -5.04
N ALA A 73 11.72 2.92 -6.05
CA ALA A 73 10.83 3.26 -7.15
C ALA A 73 9.38 3.51 -6.70
N ASN A 74 8.89 2.73 -5.73
CA ASN A 74 7.56 2.96 -5.15
C ASN A 74 7.52 4.28 -4.37
N MET A 75 8.56 4.61 -3.59
CA MET A 75 8.64 5.87 -2.86
C MET A 75 8.64 7.07 -3.80
N VAL A 76 9.50 7.06 -4.82
CA VAL A 76 9.59 8.12 -5.84
C VAL A 76 8.24 8.33 -6.54
N LYS A 77 7.57 7.23 -6.91
CA LYS A 77 6.25 7.31 -7.52
C LYS A 77 5.21 7.84 -6.55
N GLY A 78 5.20 7.37 -5.30
CA GLY A 78 4.19 7.70 -4.30
C GLY A 78 4.23 9.16 -3.84
N VAL A 79 5.42 9.77 -3.77
CA VAL A 79 5.54 11.20 -3.41
C VAL A 79 5.12 12.15 -4.54
N VAL A 80 5.02 11.66 -5.78
CA VAL A 80 4.50 12.42 -6.94
C VAL A 80 3.02 12.14 -7.14
N THR A 81 2.67 10.84 -7.23
CA THR A 81 1.30 10.38 -7.45
C THR A 81 0.94 9.41 -6.33
N PRO A 82 0.08 9.80 -5.40
CA PRO A 82 -0.31 8.94 -4.30
C PRO A 82 -0.91 7.62 -4.77
N TYR A 83 -0.70 6.58 -3.99
CA TYR A 83 -1.34 5.30 -4.19
C TYR A 83 -2.75 5.34 -3.62
N SER A 84 -3.69 4.73 -4.34
CA SER A 84 -5.07 4.60 -3.87
C SER A 84 -5.55 3.15 -3.91
N LYS A 85 -6.47 2.83 -3.02
CA LYS A 85 -7.23 1.59 -2.98
C LYS A 85 -8.67 1.89 -2.64
N ASP A 86 -9.56 1.37 -3.46
CA ASP A 86 -11.00 1.50 -3.28
C ASP A 86 -11.58 0.18 -2.75
N LEU A 87 -12.29 0.25 -1.64
CA LEU A 87 -13.00 -0.89 -1.08
C LEU A 87 -14.51 -0.65 -1.18
N LEU A 88 -15.24 -1.72 -1.38
CA LEU A 88 -16.69 -1.74 -1.40
C LEU A 88 -17.19 -2.69 -0.32
N ILE A 89 -18.13 -2.20 0.47
CA ILE A 89 -18.83 -2.99 1.48
C ILE A 89 -20.17 -3.42 0.91
N GLU A 90 -20.42 -4.71 0.87
CA GLU A 90 -21.70 -5.29 0.43
C GLU A 90 -22.35 -6.04 1.60
N GLY A 91 -23.54 -5.63 1.98
CA GLY A 91 -24.31 -6.29 3.07
C GLY A 91 -25.43 -5.41 3.58
N VAL A 92 -26.55 -6.02 3.96
CA VAL A 92 -27.69 -5.29 4.56
C VAL A 92 -27.29 -4.80 5.96
N GLY A 93 -27.39 -3.49 6.17
CA GLY A 93 -27.03 -2.86 7.45
C GLY A 93 -25.54 -2.65 7.65
N PHE A 94 -24.68 -3.04 6.68
CA PHE A 94 -23.26 -2.78 6.75
C PHE A 94 -22.97 -1.32 6.40
N ARG A 95 -22.11 -0.68 7.18
CA ARG A 95 -21.72 0.70 6.95
C ARG A 95 -20.34 1.00 7.50
N ALA A 96 -19.70 2.02 6.94
CA ALA A 96 -18.45 2.58 7.40
C ALA A 96 -18.60 4.09 7.59
N THR A 97 -17.94 4.64 8.60
CA THR A 97 -17.83 6.08 8.84
C THR A 97 -16.43 6.41 9.32
N VAL A 98 -15.91 7.58 8.95
CA VAL A 98 -14.62 8.06 9.44
C VAL A 98 -14.87 9.06 10.56
N LYS A 99 -14.19 8.86 11.70
CA LYS A 99 -14.23 9.75 12.86
C LYS A 99 -12.82 10.14 13.27
N GLY A 100 -12.39 11.32 12.84
CA GLY A 100 -11.04 11.79 13.14
C GLY A 100 -9.96 10.91 12.56
N SER A 101 -9.18 10.25 13.42
CA SER A 101 -8.09 9.35 13.03
C SER A 101 -8.47 7.86 12.99
N GLU A 102 -9.76 7.55 13.09
CA GLU A 102 -10.24 6.17 13.10
C GLU A 102 -11.35 5.98 12.07
N ILE A 103 -11.45 4.76 11.56
CA ILE A 103 -12.57 4.31 10.76
C ILE A 103 -13.44 3.36 11.60
N ASP A 104 -14.72 3.68 11.70
CA ASP A 104 -15.72 2.85 12.33
C ASP A 104 -16.41 1.98 11.30
N LEU A 105 -16.40 0.68 11.54
CA LEU A 105 -17.00 -0.32 10.66
C LEU A 105 -18.11 -1.07 11.39
N GLU A 106 -19.31 -1.01 10.87
CA GLU A 106 -20.44 -1.82 11.30
C GLU A 106 -20.69 -2.91 10.26
N LEU A 107 -20.17 -4.10 10.53
CA LEU A 107 -20.16 -5.25 9.61
C LEU A 107 -21.03 -6.41 10.14
N GLY A 108 -22.10 -6.10 10.90
CA GLY A 108 -23.00 -7.11 11.42
C GLY A 108 -22.51 -7.86 12.66
N TYR A 109 -21.45 -7.39 13.29
CA TYR A 109 -21.01 -7.86 14.61
C TYR A 109 -21.82 -7.17 15.72
N SER A 110 -21.80 -7.73 16.93
CA SER A 110 -22.50 -7.19 18.10
C SER A 110 -21.94 -5.84 18.58
N HIS A 111 -20.73 -5.47 18.15
CA HIS A 111 -20.08 -4.21 18.47
C HIS A 111 -19.47 -3.60 17.20
N PRO A 112 -19.37 -2.27 17.10
CA PRO A 112 -18.65 -1.62 16.03
C PRO A 112 -17.15 -1.94 16.11
N ILE A 113 -16.49 -1.98 14.98
CA ILE A 113 -15.05 -2.18 14.89
C ILE A 113 -14.41 -0.80 14.66
N HIS A 114 -13.54 -0.39 15.58
CA HIS A 114 -12.75 0.84 15.47
C HIS A 114 -11.36 0.47 14.96
N HIS A 115 -10.96 1.01 13.81
CA HIS A 115 -9.65 0.76 13.24
C HIS A 115 -8.88 2.08 13.08
N PRO A 116 -7.68 2.21 13.66
CA PRO A 116 -6.89 3.44 13.54
C PRO A 116 -6.34 3.61 12.12
N ILE A 117 -6.37 4.85 11.62
CA ILE A 117 -5.79 5.22 10.34
C ILE A 117 -4.31 5.59 10.59
N PRO A 118 -3.35 4.92 9.94
CA PRO A 118 -1.94 5.22 10.12
C PRO A 118 -1.58 6.59 9.55
N ASP A 119 -0.59 7.25 10.15
CA ASP A 119 -0.09 8.54 9.70
C ASP A 119 0.38 8.52 8.24
N GLY A 120 -0.02 9.56 7.48
CA GLY A 120 0.31 9.69 6.07
C GLY A 120 -0.63 8.95 5.12
N VAL A 121 -1.75 8.40 5.63
CA VAL A 121 -2.83 7.83 4.84
C VAL A 121 -4.11 8.62 5.09
N SER A 122 -4.81 8.98 4.03
CA SER A 122 -6.15 9.58 4.11
C SER A 122 -7.21 8.54 3.75
N VAL A 123 -8.32 8.56 4.48
CA VAL A 123 -9.45 7.69 4.22
C VAL A 123 -10.70 8.54 4.05
N THR A 124 -11.41 8.33 2.96
CA THR A 124 -12.71 8.96 2.71
C THR A 124 -13.77 7.90 2.49
N VAL A 125 -14.98 8.15 2.98
CA VAL A 125 -16.09 7.22 2.84
C VAL A 125 -17.21 7.91 2.09
N ALA A 126 -17.66 7.31 0.99
CA ALA A 126 -18.80 7.74 0.22
C ALA A 126 -19.97 6.73 0.36
N GLU A 127 -21.18 7.26 0.47
CA GLU A 127 -22.40 6.46 0.59
C GLU A 127 -22.41 5.47 1.77
N ASN A 128 -21.52 5.64 2.74
CA ASN A 128 -21.27 4.74 3.88
C ASN A 128 -20.84 3.30 3.51
N VAL A 129 -20.59 3.03 2.23
CA VAL A 129 -20.23 1.69 1.72
C VAL A 129 -18.98 1.69 0.84
N LYS A 130 -18.58 2.82 0.31
CA LYS A 130 -17.37 2.95 -0.52
C LYS A 130 -16.29 3.62 0.29
N ILE A 131 -15.20 2.91 0.54
CA ILE A 131 -14.04 3.42 1.28
C ILE A 131 -12.92 3.66 0.26
N HIS A 132 -12.47 4.90 0.17
CA HIS A 132 -11.29 5.30 -0.61
C HIS A 132 -10.13 5.53 0.33
N VAL A 133 -9.05 4.81 0.12
CA VAL A 133 -7.80 4.90 0.90
C VAL A 133 -6.71 5.45 0.02
N GLU A 134 -6.09 6.56 0.39
CA GLU A 134 -5.05 7.24 -0.39
C GLU A 134 -3.84 7.58 0.48
N GLY A 135 -2.63 7.46 -0.08
CA GLY A 135 -1.40 7.83 0.63
C GLY A 135 -0.16 7.73 -0.24
N ALA A 136 0.92 8.39 0.19
CA ALA A 136 2.20 8.34 -0.51
C ALA A 136 2.89 6.98 -0.35
N ASP A 137 2.70 6.31 0.79
CA ASP A 137 3.31 5.02 1.09
C ASP A 137 2.42 3.86 0.60
N LYS A 138 2.88 3.17 -0.45
CA LYS A 138 2.21 1.99 -1.01
C LYS A 138 1.97 0.89 0.01
N GLN A 139 2.92 0.69 0.94
CA GLN A 139 2.85 -0.37 1.94
C GLN A 139 1.73 -0.05 2.95
N LYS A 140 1.70 1.16 3.51
CA LYS A 140 0.67 1.58 4.47
C LYS A 140 -0.74 1.54 3.86
N VAL A 141 -0.89 2.06 2.63
CA VAL A 141 -2.18 2.02 1.90
C VAL A 141 -2.62 0.58 1.65
N GLY A 142 -1.69 -0.29 1.21
CA GLY A 142 -1.99 -1.70 0.97
C GLY A 142 -2.34 -2.47 2.24
N GLN A 143 -1.63 -2.21 3.33
CA GLN A 143 -1.83 -2.84 4.62
C GLN A 143 -3.18 -2.44 5.21
N LEU A 144 -3.49 -1.14 5.27
CA LEU A 144 -4.77 -0.65 5.77
C LEU A 144 -5.95 -1.24 4.98
N ALA A 145 -5.86 -1.28 3.65
CA ALA A 145 -6.89 -1.88 2.82
C ALA A 145 -7.07 -3.39 3.08
N ALA A 146 -5.97 -4.12 3.31
CA ALA A 146 -6.01 -5.54 3.63
C ALA A 146 -6.58 -5.81 5.04
N GLU A 147 -6.25 -4.99 6.03
CA GLU A 147 -6.76 -5.07 7.39
C GLU A 147 -8.27 -4.82 7.42
N ILE A 148 -8.75 -3.75 6.77
CA ILE A 148 -10.20 -3.47 6.66
C ILE A 148 -10.92 -4.64 5.99
N LYS A 149 -10.37 -5.20 4.91
CA LYS A 149 -10.93 -6.36 4.22
C LYS A 149 -10.97 -7.60 5.12
N SER A 150 -9.98 -7.80 5.97
CA SER A 150 -9.85 -8.98 6.81
C SER A 150 -10.92 -9.08 7.89
N TYR A 151 -11.53 -7.96 8.30
CA TYR A 151 -12.61 -7.96 9.29
C TYR A 151 -13.86 -8.72 8.83
N TYR A 152 -14.20 -8.63 7.56
CA TYR A 152 -15.31 -9.40 7.01
C TYR A 152 -15.01 -9.82 5.57
N PRO A 153 -14.32 -10.95 5.36
CA PRO A 153 -14.04 -11.48 4.04
C PRO A 153 -15.32 -11.77 3.26
N VAL A 154 -15.26 -11.62 1.94
CA VAL A 154 -16.43 -11.80 1.09
C VAL A 154 -16.91 -13.25 1.11
N GLU A 155 -18.19 -13.43 1.39
CA GLU A 155 -18.86 -14.73 1.36
C GLU A 155 -19.04 -15.22 -0.09
N PRO A 156 -18.79 -16.52 -0.37
CA PRO A 156 -18.86 -17.04 -1.73
C PRO A 156 -20.29 -17.22 -2.30
N TYR A 157 -21.34 -17.16 -1.48
CA TYR A 157 -22.71 -17.39 -1.93
C TYR A 157 -23.44 -16.12 -2.31
N LYS A 158 -23.63 -15.21 -1.36
CA LYS A 158 -24.33 -13.92 -1.57
C LYS A 158 -23.39 -12.78 -1.92
N GLY A 159 -22.09 -12.95 -1.68
CA GLY A 159 -21.09 -11.91 -1.93
C GLY A 159 -21.06 -10.81 -0.88
N LYS A 160 -21.63 -11.07 0.32
CA LYS A 160 -21.56 -10.14 1.44
C LYS A 160 -20.13 -10.04 1.96
N GLY A 161 -19.72 -8.85 2.35
CA GLY A 161 -18.42 -8.60 2.93
C GLY A 161 -17.73 -7.38 2.34
N VAL A 162 -16.46 -7.20 2.71
CA VAL A 162 -15.60 -6.11 2.24
C VAL A 162 -14.69 -6.63 1.15
N ARG A 163 -14.72 -5.99 -0.02
CA ARG A 163 -13.85 -6.33 -1.16
C ARG A 163 -13.09 -5.11 -1.68
N ILE A 164 -11.93 -5.34 -2.26
CA ILE A 164 -11.22 -4.31 -3.03
C ILE A 164 -11.85 -4.25 -4.42
N ILE A 165 -12.11 -3.05 -4.93
CA ILE A 165 -12.66 -2.85 -6.28
C ILE A 165 -11.64 -3.40 -7.31
N GLY A 166 -12.15 -4.19 -8.26
CA GLY A 166 -11.32 -4.89 -9.25
C GLY A 166 -10.88 -6.29 -8.83
N GLU A 167 -11.16 -6.73 -7.59
CA GLU A 167 -10.88 -8.09 -7.16
C GLU A 167 -11.96 -9.06 -7.64
N PHE A 168 -11.53 -10.17 -8.23
CA PHE A 168 -12.43 -11.25 -8.62
C PHE A 168 -12.84 -12.07 -7.40
N VAL A 169 -14.14 -12.10 -7.11
CA VAL A 169 -14.72 -12.93 -6.04
C VAL A 169 -15.36 -14.15 -6.66
N ARG A 170 -14.85 -15.34 -6.32
CA ARG A 170 -15.45 -16.61 -6.76
C ARG A 170 -16.79 -16.80 -6.08
N ARG A 171 -17.87 -16.84 -6.88
CA ARG A 171 -19.22 -17.16 -6.38
C ARG A 171 -19.52 -18.64 -6.61
N LYS A 172 -20.20 -19.25 -5.64
CA LYS A 172 -20.70 -20.62 -5.70
C LYS A 172 -22.22 -20.60 -5.74
N GLU A 173 -22.80 -21.52 -6.47
CA GLU A 173 -24.25 -21.76 -6.40
C GLU A 173 -24.57 -22.41 -5.06
N GLY A 174 -25.67 -21.96 -4.42
CA GLY A 174 -26.21 -22.62 -3.24
C GLY A 174 -26.80 -23.99 -3.59
N LYS A 175 -27.17 -24.75 -2.56
CA LYS A 175 -27.86 -26.03 -2.75
C LYS A 175 -29.19 -25.76 -3.46
N LYS A 176 -29.40 -26.37 -4.64
CA LYS A 176 -30.70 -26.37 -5.31
C LYS A 176 -31.65 -27.19 -4.42
N SER A 177 -32.73 -26.57 -3.94
CA SER A 177 -33.86 -27.33 -3.42
C SER A 177 -34.50 -28.10 -4.60
N ALA A 178 -34.57 -29.40 -4.45
CA ALA A 178 -35.27 -30.26 -5.39
C ALA A 178 -36.77 -29.95 -5.40
#